data_fbca400d34bac1c60740f682ef3d84e9
#
_entry.id   fbca400d34bac1c60740f682ef3d84e9
#
_cell.length_a   1.000
_cell.length_b   1.000
_cell.length_c   1.000
_cell.angle_alpha   90.00
_cell.angle_beta   90.00
_cell.angle_gamma   90.00
#
_symmetry.space_group_name_H-M   'P 1'
#
loop_
_entity.id
_entity.type
_entity.pdbx_description
1 polymer ?
#
loop_
_entity_poly.entity_id
_entity_poly.type
_entity_poly.pdbx_seq_one_letter_code
_entity_poly.pdbx_strand_id
1 'polypeptide(L)'
;MATGEEENRIEEVLSFPILLSERIREAIDEAGTFEADCAEVGKQVDRISLMLRSLVRFATTTGSSLYDRPVRRIVADVSKNLDRALTLVRKCKRRSIFHRVVTIVTQADFRKILALLDASVGDLKWLLSVFDYDGSTTGGGAGGGGIVLSLPPIASNDPILSWVWSFISSLHLGQLADRIEAANELAPLAQDNDRNKKIIAEEGGIPPLLKLLKESSSPDAQIAAATALFNLANNQERVRLIADELGVPVIVQVLGDSQMRVQIMVANLVARMAEHDSLVKEDFARENAIRPLVTLLSFDTFEDDPVARPQSGKQSIHSIVQFNKEKEKNSNHRRHFSSSLSMYSDTSSRGGQHRKERENESLEVKHNLKTSCAQALWMLARGSLSNSRRITETKGLLCLAKIIEKERGELQYNCLMAIMEITAAAESNADLRRAAFRTNAPAAKAVVDQLLRVIKELDSSFLQIPAIKSIGSLARTFPARETQVIGPLVKQLSNKNQDVATEAAISLGNFACPDNFLCTEHSRTIIEFNGVPPLMRLLRGGERTQLHGLILLCYLAIHAGNSEALEKARVLSALEGADRTVATQHPELKEMVMKAIYHLNLYHAGVNPHRQSYAS
;
A
#
# COMPACT_ATOMS: atom_id res chain seq x y z
N MET A 1 3.31 23.55 -4.07
CA MET A 1 2.98 24.73 -4.89
C MET A 1 3.04 24.28 -6.33
N ALA A 2 1.92 23.77 -6.85
CA ALA A 2 1.78 23.49 -8.25
C ALA A 2 1.48 24.83 -8.93
N THR A 3 2.37 25.26 -9.80
CA THR A 3 2.15 26.35 -10.75
C THR A 3 1.02 25.90 -11.67
N GLY A 4 -0.16 26.53 -11.52
CA GLY A 4 -1.25 26.40 -12.47
C GLY A 4 -0.82 27.04 -13.79
N GLU A 5 -0.17 26.28 -14.65
CA GLU A 5 -0.24 26.52 -16.08
C GLU A 5 -1.68 26.18 -16.47
N GLU A 6 -2.46 27.20 -16.85
CA GLU A 6 -3.73 27.00 -17.54
C GLU A 6 -3.44 26.05 -18.71
N GLU A 7 -3.91 24.82 -18.60
CA GLU A 7 -3.73 23.79 -19.63
C GLU A 7 -4.57 24.23 -20.82
N ASN A 8 -3.92 24.92 -21.79
CA ASN A 8 -4.56 25.37 -23.03
C ASN A 8 -5.34 24.23 -23.65
N ARG A 9 -6.56 24.47 -24.10
CA ARG A 9 -7.36 23.45 -24.78
C ARG A 9 -6.60 22.89 -25.98
N ILE A 10 -6.78 21.62 -26.29
CA ILE A 10 -6.10 20.94 -27.40
C ILE A 10 -6.30 21.67 -28.71
N GLU A 11 -7.49 22.25 -28.95
CA GLU A 11 -7.79 23.04 -30.14
C GLU A 11 -6.88 24.27 -30.25
N GLU A 12 -6.54 24.91 -29.13
CA GLU A 12 -5.60 26.05 -29.11
C GLU A 12 -4.18 25.61 -29.42
N VAL A 13 -3.76 24.47 -28.86
CA VAL A 13 -2.44 23.90 -29.12
C VAL A 13 -2.27 23.52 -30.60
N LEU A 14 -3.31 22.98 -31.23
CA LEU A 14 -3.33 22.61 -32.65
C LEU A 14 -3.45 23.82 -33.58
N SER A 15 -4.04 24.93 -33.15
CA SER A 15 -4.23 26.13 -33.99
C SER A 15 -2.91 26.79 -34.37
N PHE A 16 -1.94 26.83 -33.47
CA PHE A 16 -0.65 27.49 -33.69
C PHE A 16 0.13 26.91 -34.86
N PRO A 17 0.40 25.60 -35.00
CA PRO A 17 1.11 25.03 -36.14
C PRO A 17 0.31 25.13 -37.44
N ILE A 18 -1.02 25.15 -37.41
CA ILE A 18 -1.84 25.41 -38.59
C ILE A 18 -1.60 26.82 -39.13
N LEU A 19 -1.66 27.84 -38.28
CA LEU A 19 -1.35 29.22 -38.65
C LEU A 19 0.09 29.39 -39.12
N LEU A 20 1.04 28.64 -38.49
CA LEU A 20 2.43 28.64 -38.92
C LEU A 20 2.58 28.06 -40.32
N SER A 21 1.82 27.02 -40.66
CA SER A 21 1.80 26.44 -42.01
C SER A 21 1.31 27.45 -43.07
N GLU A 22 0.31 28.26 -42.76
CA GLU A 22 -0.18 29.33 -43.64
C GLU A 22 0.87 30.41 -43.86
N ARG A 23 1.58 30.83 -42.82
CA ARG A 23 2.70 31.78 -42.92
C ARG A 23 3.88 31.25 -43.76
N ILE A 24 4.11 29.94 -43.74
CA ILE A 24 5.15 29.32 -44.58
C ILE A 24 4.72 29.39 -46.04
N ARG A 25 3.46 29.15 -46.37
CA ARG A 25 2.94 29.30 -47.74
C ARG A 25 3.13 30.71 -48.27
N GLU A 26 2.71 31.73 -47.52
CA GLU A 26 2.91 33.13 -47.87
C GLU A 26 4.41 33.42 -48.12
N ALA A 27 5.28 32.88 -47.29
CA ALA A 27 6.72 33.07 -47.44
C ALA A 27 7.29 32.36 -48.67
N ILE A 28 6.72 31.24 -49.10
CA ILE A 28 7.10 30.51 -50.32
C ILE A 28 6.73 31.32 -51.57
N ASP A 29 5.54 31.93 -51.61
CA ASP A 29 5.08 32.78 -52.72
C ASP A 29 5.97 34.01 -52.88
N GLU A 30 6.65 34.47 -51.84
CA GLU A 30 7.61 35.58 -51.86
C GLU A 30 9.06 35.15 -52.16
N ALA A 31 9.32 33.83 -52.31
CA ALA A 31 10.68 33.32 -52.53
C ALA A 31 11.20 33.71 -53.93
N GLY A 32 12.42 34.16 -54.01
CA GLY A 32 13.09 34.52 -55.26
C GLY A 32 14.38 33.74 -55.50
N THR A 33 14.73 32.80 -54.63
CA THR A 33 15.85 31.87 -54.75
C THR A 33 15.44 30.50 -54.25
N PHE A 34 15.99 29.43 -54.77
CA PHE A 34 15.65 28.04 -54.41
C PHE A 34 14.15 27.71 -54.56
N GLU A 35 13.50 28.23 -55.61
CA GLU A 35 12.05 28.11 -55.84
C GLU A 35 11.58 26.65 -55.83
N ALA A 36 12.33 25.73 -56.48
CA ALA A 36 11.99 24.31 -56.51
C ALA A 36 12.08 23.66 -55.12
N ASP A 37 13.13 23.98 -54.35
CA ASP A 37 13.32 23.44 -52.99
C ASP A 37 12.24 24.02 -52.04
N CYS A 38 11.90 25.31 -52.17
CA CYS A 38 10.82 25.93 -51.41
C CYS A 38 9.45 25.30 -51.76
N ALA A 39 9.20 24.98 -53.02
CA ALA A 39 7.95 24.30 -53.43
C ALA A 39 7.84 22.88 -52.82
N GLU A 40 8.97 22.14 -52.70
CA GLU A 40 8.96 20.82 -52.06
C GLU A 40 8.70 20.92 -50.55
N VAL A 41 9.29 21.92 -49.86
CA VAL A 41 8.93 22.24 -48.46
C VAL A 41 7.42 22.54 -48.34
N GLY A 42 6.86 23.30 -49.28
CA GLY A 42 5.43 23.61 -49.34
C GLY A 42 4.54 22.37 -49.36
N LYS A 43 4.88 21.38 -50.22
CA LYS A 43 4.12 20.12 -50.28
C LYS A 43 4.10 19.37 -48.96
N GLN A 44 5.21 19.31 -48.23
CA GLN A 44 5.27 18.65 -46.91
C GLN A 44 4.48 19.44 -45.86
N VAL A 45 4.59 20.78 -45.88
CA VAL A 45 3.83 21.65 -44.99
C VAL A 45 2.31 21.51 -45.21
N ASP A 46 1.87 21.37 -46.46
CA ASP A 46 0.48 21.13 -46.81
C ASP A 46 -0.05 19.80 -46.26
N ARG A 47 0.76 18.73 -46.34
CA ARG A 47 0.44 17.43 -45.75
C ARG A 47 0.29 17.55 -44.22
N ILE A 48 1.24 18.21 -43.55
CA ILE A 48 1.21 18.46 -42.11
C ILE A 48 -0.06 19.24 -41.73
N SER A 49 -0.38 20.34 -42.46
CA SER A 49 -1.57 21.15 -42.21
C SER A 49 -2.87 20.36 -42.34
N LEU A 50 -3.01 19.49 -43.34
CA LEU A 50 -4.17 18.61 -43.52
C LEU A 50 -4.30 17.62 -42.35
N MET A 51 -3.20 17.02 -41.91
CA MET A 51 -3.20 16.08 -40.78
C MET A 51 -3.55 16.78 -39.45
N LEU A 52 -3.01 17.97 -39.19
CA LEU A 52 -3.35 18.77 -38.02
C LEU A 52 -4.84 19.14 -38.00
N ARG A 53 -5.43 19.51 -39.15
CA ARG A 53 -6.88 19.78 -39.26
C ARG A 53 -7.73 18.52 -39.02
N SER A 54 -7.23 17.34 -39.41
CA SER A 54 -7.90 16.08 -39.09
C SER A 54 -7.87 15.81 -37.58
N LEU A 55 -6.74 16.05 -36.89
CA LEU A 55 -6.64 15.93 -35.43
C LEU A 55 -7.60 16.90 -34.71
N VAL A 56 -7.78 18.14 -35.20
CA VAL A 56 -8.77 19.07 -34.65
C VAL A 56 -10.18 18.48 -34.72
N ARG A 57 -10.54 17.85 -35.84
CA ARG A 57 -11.86 17.20 -35.98
C ARG A 57 -12.04 16.07 -34.97
N PHE A 58 -11.02 15.22 -34.78
CA PHE A 58 -11.05 14.18 -33.74
C PHE A 58 -11.19 14.77 -32.34
N ALA A 59 -10.42 15.81 -32.01
CA ALA A 59 -10.49 16.46 -30.71
C ALA A 59 -11.89 17.05 -30.41
N THR A 60 -12.55 17.63 -31.43
CA THR A 60 -13.88 18.20 -31.29
C THR A 60 -14.99 17.15 -31.22
N THR A 61 -14.83 15.99 -31.85
CA THR A 61 -15.83 14.90 -31.83
C THR A 61 -15.73 14.02 -30.59
N THR A 62 -14.53 13.79 -30.06
CA THR A 62 -14.28 12.88 -28.94
C THR A 62 -14.40 13.57 -27.57
N GLY A 63 -14.42 14.91 -27.53
CA GLY A 63 -14.56 15.70 -26.32
C GLY A 63 -13.42 15.48 -25.30
N SER A 64 -13.75 15.46 -24.01
CA SER A 64 -12.77 15.37 -22.91
C SER A 64 -12.13 13.98 -22.72
N SER A 65 -12.42 13.01 -23.59
CA SER A 65 -11.87 11.65 -23.47
C SER A 65 -10.63 11.40 -24.31
N LEU A 66 -10.15 12.40 -25.07
CA LEU A 66 -8.95 12.27 -25.88
C LEU A 66 -7.69 12.18 -25.01
N TYR A 67 -6.86 11.17 -25.27
CA TYR A 67 -5.54 11.08 -24.65
C TYR A 67 -4.59 12.12 -25.24
N ASP A 68 -4.39 13.23 -24.59
CA ASP A 68 -3.79 14.45 -25.12
C ASP A 68 -2.26 14.54 -25.03
N ARG A 69 -1.60 13.77 -24.14
CA ARG A 69 -0.15 13.88 -23.91
C ARG A 69 0.71 13.64 -25.16
N PRO A 70 0.52 12.55 -25.95
CA PRO A 70 1.28 12.38 -27.18
C PRO A 70 0.96 13.46 -28.21
N VAL A 71 -0.31 13.94 -28.26
CA VAL A 71 -0.72 15.07 -29.13
C VAL A 71 0.11 16.31 -28.81
N ARG A 72 0.13 16.74 -27.55
CA ARG A 72 0.87 17.93 -27.11
C ARG A 72 2.35 17.82 -27.44
N ARG A 73 2.95 16.66 -27.17
CA ARG A 73 4.38 16.42 -27.40
C ARG A 73 4.76 16.42 -28.87
N ILE A 74 3.99 15.71 -29.71
CA ILE A 74 4.21 15.66 -31.14
C ILE A 74 3.96 17.03 -31.78
N VAL A 75 2.87 17.71 -31.43
CA VAL A 75 2.51 19.03 -31.96
C VAL A 75 3.56 20.09 -31.60
N ALA A 76 4.13 20.02 -30.39
CA ALA A 76 5.22 20.91 -29.99
C ALA A 76 6.47 20.72 -30.83
N ASP A 77 6.82 19.48 -31.21
CA ASP A 77 7.97 19.20 -32.08
C ASP A 77 7.69 19.58 -33.54
N VAL A 78 6.51 19.27 -34.06
CA VAL A 78 6.02 19.73 -35.36
C VAL A 78 6.09 21.25 -35.47
N SER A 79 5.64 21.96 -34.43
CA SER A 79 5.69 23.45 -34.39
C SER A 79 7.12 23.97 -34.49
N LYS A 80 8.09 23.35 -33.80
CA LYS A 80 9.52 23.70 -33.89
C LYS A 80 10.07 23.47 -35.29
N ASN A 81 9.69 22.36 -35.92
CA ASN A 81 10.17 22.01 -37.26
C ASN A 81 9.56 22.95 -38.33
N LEU A 82 8.28 23.32 -38.19
CA LEU A 82 7.63 24.34 -39.02
C LEU A 82 8.28 25.73 -38.85
N ASP A 83 8.63 26.14 -37.63
CA ASP A 83 9.31 27.43 -37.39
C ASP A 83 10.71 27.47 -38.04
N ARG A 84 11.45 26.35 -37.97
CA ARG A 84 12.73 26.19 -38.68
C ARG A 84 12.54 26.29 -40.19
N ALA A 85 11.50 25.65 -40.73
CA ALA A 85 11.15 25.75 -42.15
C ALA A 85 10.81 27.19 -42.58
N LEU A 86 9.97 27.88 -41.76
CA LEU A 86 9.65 29.29 -41.97
C LEU A 86 10.89 30.18 -42.00
N THR A 87 11.78 29.95 -41.05
CA THR A 87 13.05 30.70 -40.98
C THR A 87 13.94 30.48 -42.21
N LEU A 88 14.02 29.24 -42.71
CA LEU A 88 14.77 28.92 -43.92
C LEU A 88 14.14 29.58 -45.18
N VAL A 89 12.83 29.40 -45.38
CA VAL A 89 12.12 29.95 -46.54
C VAL A 89 12.19 31.49 -46.57
N ARG A 90 12.05 32.14 -45.40
CA ARG A 90 12.19 33.62 -45.31
C ARG A 90 13.57 34.13 -45.72
N LYS A 91 14.64 33.33 -45.57
CA LYS A 91 15.99 33.69 -46.08
C LYS A 91 16.06 33.66 -47.60
N CYS A 92 15.14 32.98 -48.27
CA CYS A 92 15.06 32.88 -49.72
C CYS A 92 14.25 34.01 -50.40
N LYS A 93 13.65 34.93 -49.60
CA LYS A 93 12.88 36.08 -50.11
C LYS A 93 13.76 36.98 -51.00
N ARG A 94 13.21 37.48 -52.12
CA ARG A 94 13.85 38.50 -52.96
C ARG A 94 14.22 39.72 -52.11
N ARG A 95 15.53 39.92 -51.87
CA ARG A 95 16.07 41.09 -51.19
C ARG A 95 17.11 41.77 -52.09
N SER A 96 17.27 43.10 -51.87
CA SER A 96 18.26 43.94 -52.59
C SER A 96 19.68 43.36 -52.47
N ILE A 97 20.51 43.57 -53.47
CA ILE A 97 21.83 43.00 -53.69
C ILE A 97 22.78 43.13 -52.47
N PHE A 98 22.61 44.14 -51.64
CA PHE A 98 23.42 44.39 -50.44
C PHE A 98 23.22 43.39 -49.28
N HIS A 99 22.13 42.65 -49.26
CA HIS A 99 21.84 41.69 -48.18
C HIS A 99 22.21 40.23 -48.50
N ARG A 100 22.67 39.97 -49.73
CA ARG A 100 23.07 38.64 -50.21
C ARG A 100 24.34 38.08 -49.56
N VAL A 101 25.17 38.93 -48.95
CA VAL A 101 26.51 38.54 -48.45
C VAL A 101 26.48 37.93 -47.04
N VAL A 102 25.35 38.07 -46.28
CA VAL A 102 25.32 37.72 -44.86
C VAL A 102 24.59 36.41 -44.57
N THR A 103 23.77 35.88 -45.47
CA THR A 103 23.01 34.63 -45.21
C THR A 103 23.22 33.62 -46.35
N ILE A 104 24.17 32.69 -46.13
CA ILE A 104 24.41 31.57 -47.06
C ILE A 104 23.36 30.51 -46.78
N VAL A 105 22.36 30.35 -47.66
CA VAL A 105 21.45 29.20 -47.71
C VAL A 105 22.02 28.16 -48.65
N THR A 106 22.09 26.92 -48.24
CA THR A 106 22.62 25.81 -49.03
C THR A 106 21.52 24.76 -49.28
N GLN A 107 21.70 23.96 -50.33
CA GLN A 107 20.82 22.81 -50.59
C GLN A 107 20.85 21.77 -49.48
N ALA A 108 21.94 21.71 -48.69
CA ALA A 108 22.03 20.86 -47.50
C ALA A 108 21.05 21.29 -46.42
N ASP A 109 20.78 22.59 -46.28
CA ASP A 109 19.80 23.11 -45.32
C ASP A 109 18.36 22.67 -45.65
N PHE A 110 18.03 22.69 -46.96
CA PHE A 110 16.74 22.18 -47.43
C PHE A 110 16.59 20.70 -47.21
N ARG A 111 17.62 19.86 -47.50
CA ARG A 111 17.57 18.42 -47.22
C ARG A 111 17.34 18.15 -45.73
N LYS A 112 18.00 18.91 -44.86
CA LYS A 112 17.82 18.78 -43.40
C LYS A 112 16.39 19.13 -42.96
N ILE A 113 15.84 20.23 -43.48
CA ILE A 113 14.46 20.63 -43.15
C ILE A 113 13.46 19.64 -43.73
N LEU A 114 13.62 19.18 -44.97
CA LEU A 114 12.74 18.17 -45.57
C LEU A 114 12.74 16.86 -44.75
N ALA A 115 13.90 16.41 -44.28
CA ALA A 115 13.98 15.24 -43.40
C ALA A 115 13.24 15.44 -42.07
N LEU A 116 13.32 16.63 -41.47
CA LEU A 116 12.57 16.96 -40.23
C LEU A 116 11.06 17.02 -40.47
N LEU A 117 10.62 17.59 -41.60
CA LEU A 117 9.21 17.64 -41.97
C LEU A 117 8.65 16.25 -42.31
N ASP A 118 9.45 15.40 -42.96
CA ASP A 118 9.05 14.01 -43.22
C ASP A 118 8.91 13.20 -41.94
N ALA A 119 9.82 13.38 -40.98
CA ALA A 119 9.66 12.82 -39.62
C ALA A 119 8.37 13.32 -38.95
N SER A 120 8.08 14.63 -39.02
CA SER A 120 6.83 15.19 -38.49
C SER A 120 5.57 14.61 -39.16
N VAL A 121 5.63 14.35 -40.48
CA VAL A 121 4.54 13.64 -41.19
C VAL A 121 4.40 12.21 -40.68
N GLY A 122 5.50 11.51 -40.40
CA GLY A 122 5.50 10.17 -39.79
C GLY A 122 4.84 10.17 -38.39
N ASP A 123 5.20 11.13 -37.55
CA ASP A 123 4.64 11.30 -36.21
C ASP A 123 3.13 11.57 -36.25
N LEU A 124 2.68 12.48 -37.11
CA LEU A 124 1.26 12.79 -37.26
C LEU A 124 0.46 11.63 -37.88
N LYS A 125 1.06 10.85 -38.80
CA LYS A 125 0.42 9.61 -39.29
C LYS A 125 0.20 8.60 -38.18
N TRP A 126 1.25 8.38 -37.37
CA TRP A 126 1.14 7.49 -36.21
C TRP A 126 0.03 7.96 -35.26
N LEU A 127 -0.01 9.25 -34.93
CA LEU A 127 -1.01 9.84 -34.05
C LEU A 127 -2.44 9.64 -34.59
N LEU A 128 -2.65 9.88 -35.89
CA LEU A 128 -3.95 9.63 -36.52
C LEU A 128 -4.31 8.14 -36.51
N SER A 129 -3.36 7.22 -36.71
CA SER A 129 -3.64 5.78 -36.65
C SER A 129 -4.00 5.28 -35.25
N VAL A 130 -3.49 5.93 -34.19
CA VAL A 130 -3.82 5.61 -32.79
C VAL A 130 -5.21 6.12 -32.41
N PHE A 131 -5.68 7.23 -32.99
CA PHE A 131 -6.98 7.82 -32.70
C PHE A 131 -8.08 7.43 -33.68
N ASP A 132 -7.78 6.88 -34.86
CA ASP A 132 -8.74 6.40 -35.86
C ASP A 132 -9.30 5.01 -35.46
N TYR A 133 -9.88 4.95 -34.27
CA TYR A 133 -10.41 3.74 -33.68
C TYR A 133 -11.87 3.45 -34.11
N ASP A 134 -12.47 4.34 -34.89
CA ASP A 134 -13.85 4.20 -35.36
C ASP A 134 -13.87 3.25 -36.57
N GLY A 135 -14.39 2.05 -36.36
CA GLY A 135 -14.43 0.92 -37.31
C GLY A 135 -15.12 1.14 -38.66
N SER A 136 -15.00 2.30 -39.27
CA SER A 136 -15.59 2.65 -40.57
C SER A 136 -14.55 2.93 -41.66
N THR A 137 -13.53 2.06 -41.80
CA THR A 137 -12.74 2.07 -43.04
C THR A 137 -13.21 0.96 -43.96
N THR A 138 -14.07 1.32 -44.89
CA THR A 138 -14.25 0.69 -46.21
C THR A 138 -12.88 0.62 -46.91
N GLY A 139 -12.19 -0.48 -46.82
CA GLY A 139 -10.95 -0.70 -47.52
C GLY A 139 -10.18 -1.96 -47.11
N GLY A 140 -10.62 -3.12 -47.57
CA GLY A 140 -9.96 -4.40 -47.76
C GLY A 140 -8.65 -4.68 -47.02
N GLY A 141 -8.74 -5.22 -45.82
CA GLY A 141 -7.64 -5.87 -45.11
C GLY A 141 -8.17 -6.46 -43.82
N ALA A 142 -8.25 -7.80 -43.75
CA ALA A 142 -8.67 -8.51 -42.57
C ALA A 142 -7.75 -8.20 -41.37
N GLY A 143 -8.26 -7.50 -40.37
CA GLY A 143 -7.54 -7.26 -39.12
C GLY A 143 -8.37 -6.35 -38.25
N GLY A 144 -9.00 -6.91 -37.22
CA GLY A 144 -9.72 -6.14 -36.18
C GLY A 144 -8.83 -5.05 -35.58
N GLY A 145 -9.46 -4.00 -35.08
CA GLY A 145 -8.80 -2.85 -34.45
C GLY A 145 -7.88 -3.27 -33.31
N GLY A 146 -6.63 -3.57 -33.62
CA GLY A 146 -5.62 -3.98 -32.66
C GLY A 146 -4.75 -2.80 -32.24
N ILE A 147 -4.06 -2.98 -31.13
CA ILE A 147 -3.10 -2.01 -30.58
C ILE A 147 -2.03 -1.67 -31.63
N VAL A 148 -1.83 -0.36 -31.89
CA VAL A 148 -0.85 0.13 -32.88
C VAL A 148 0.55 0.08 -32.27
N LEU A 149 1.35 -0.90 -32.71
CA LEU A 149 2.73 -1.11 -32.22
C LEU A 149 3.80 -0.46 -33.13
N SER A 150 3.41 0.31 -34.17
CA SER A 150 4.35 1.04 -35.02
C SER A 150 5.06 2.15 -34.23
N LEU A 151 6.32 2.41 -34.56
CA LEU A 151 7.13 3.43 -33.89
C LEU A 151 7.02 4.78 -34.64
N PRO A 152 6.52 5.85 -33.96
CA PRO A 152 6.63 7.20 -34.51
C PRO A 152 8.09 7.67 -34.50
N PRO A 153 8.52 8.48 -35.47
CA PRO A 153 9.89 9.01 -35.54
C PRO A 153 10.39 9.69 -34.27
N ILE A 154 9.53 10.41 -33.56
CA ILE A 154 9.86 11.10 -32.30
C ILE A 154 10.25 10.10 -31.17
N ALA A 155 9.70 8.90 -31.20
CA ALA A 155 9.99 7.85 -30.24
C ALA A 155 11.01 6.82 -30.74
N SER A 156 11.68 7.06 -31.85
CA SER A 156 12.66 6.13 -32.47
C SER A 156 13.79 5.74 -31.50
N ASN A 157 14.18 6.64 -30.60
CA ASN A 157 15.19 6.42 -29.56
C ASN A 157 14.65 5.83 -28.28
N ASP A 158 13.32 5.75 -28.12
CA ASP A 158 12.64 5.21 -26.94
C ASP A 158 11.36 4.45 -27.34
N PRO A 159 11.51 3.22 -27.84
CA PRO A 159 10.38 2.40 -28.27
C PRO A 159 9.34 2.17 -27.16
N ILE A 160 9.78 2.11 -25.90
CA ILE A 160 8.89 1.91 -24.75
C ILE A 160 7.87 3.05 -24.64
N LEU A 161 8.28 4.27 -24.91
CA LEU A 161 7.39 5.43 -24.85
C LEU A 161 6.22 5.29 -25.83
N SER A 162 6.49 4.84 -27.07
CA SER A 162 5.44 4.67 -28.08
C SER A 162 4.48 3.53 -27.72
N TRP A 163 4.98 2.44 -27.15
CA TRP A 163 4.14 1.35 -26.66
C TRP A 163 3.26 1.80 -25.49
N VAL A 164 3.83 2.51 -24.53
CA VAL A 164 3.08 3.09 -23.42
C VAL A 164 1.98 4.02 -23.93
N TRP A 165 2.28 4.89 -24.91
CA TRP A 165 1.26 5.75 -25.51
C TRP A 165 0.14 4.98 -26.21
N SER A 166 0.49 3.92 -26.96
CA SER A 166 -0.50 3.07 -27.63
C SER A 166 -1.40 2.36 -26.62
N PHE A 167 -0.82 1.78 -25.56
CA PHE A 167 -1.60 1.09 -24.53
C PHE A 167 -2.47 2.07 -23.74
N ILE A 168 -1.96 3.24 -23.35
CA ILE A 168 -2.77 4.25 -22.64
C ILE A 168 -3.89 4.76 -23.55
N SER A 169 -3.63 4.96 -24.85
CA SER A 169 -4.68 5.34 -25.80
C SER A 169 -5.77 4.29 -25.90
N SER A 170 -5.39 3.00 -25.98
CA SER A 170 -6.33 1.87 -25.96
C SER A 170 -7.15 1.79 -24.67
N LEU A 171 -6.54 2.11 -23.52
CA LEU A 171 -7.27 2.22 -22.23
C LEU A 171 -8.33 3.33 -22.25
N HIS A 172 -8.09 4.44 -22.95
CA HIS A 172 -9.03 5.57 -23.05
C HIS A 172 -10.15 5.33 -24.06
N LEU A 173 -9.81 4.86 -25.26
CA LEU A 173 -10.67 4.85 -26.44
C LEU A 173 -11.12 3.45 -26.88
N GLY A 174 -10.36 2.41 -26.48
CA GLY A 174 -10.60 1.04 -26.91
C GLY A 174 -11.90 0.44 -26.39
N GLN A 175 -12.37 -0.59 -27.08
CA GLN A 175 -13.41 -1.46 -26.58
C GLN A 175 -12.93 -2.21 -25.33
N LEU A 176 -13.84 -2.84 -24.60
CA LEU A 176 -13.48 -3.51 -23.34
C LEU A 176 -12.35 -4.54 -23.49
N ALA A 177 -12.38 -5.33 -24.58
CA ALA A 177 -11.34 -6.32 -24.88
C ALA A 177 -9.97 -5.67 -25.06
N ASP A 178 -9.89 -4.57 -25.82
CA ASP A 178 -8.64 -3.85 -26.08
C ASP A 178 -8.10 -3.14 -24.82
N ARG A 179 -9.00 -2.64 -23.96
CA ARG A 179 -8.62 -2.07 -22.67
C ARG A 179 -8.03 -3.12 -21.73
N ILE A 180 -8.59 -4.35 -21.73
CA ILE A 180 -8.05 -5.48 -20.96
C ILE A 180 -6.67 -5.87 -21.49
N GLU A 181 -6.52 -6.01 -22.82
CA GLU A 181 -5.25 -6.32 -23.44
C GLU A 181 -4.19 -5.26 -23.14
N ALA A 182 -4.52 -3.97 -23.29
CA ALA A 182 -3.62 -2.88 -22.96
C ALA A 182 -3.17 -2.87 -21.48
N ALA A 183 -4.07 -3.16 -20.55
CA ALA A 183 -3.72 -3.27 -19.14
C ALA A 183 -2.81 -4.49 -18.87
N ASN A 184 -3.08 -5.63 -19.54
CA ASN A 184 -2.26 -6.83 -19.44
C ASN A 184 -0.86 -6.64 -20.04
N GLU A 185 -0.68 -5.79 -21.07
CA GLU A 185 0.61 -5.44 -21.62
C GLU A 185 1.37 -4.41 -20.76
N LEU A 186 0.67 -3.46 -20.14
CA LEU A 186 1.30 -2.50 -19.21
C LEU A 186 1.81 -3.18 -17.92
N ALA A 187 1.14 -4.23 -17.45
CA ALA A 187 1.51 -4.90 -16.22
C ALA A 187 2.93 -5.50 -16.25
N PRO A 188 3.34 -6.32 -17.25
CA PRO A 188 4.70 -6.83 -17.34
C PRO A 188 5.73 -5.71 -17.64
N LEU A 189 5.37 -4.70 -18.43
CA LEU A 189 6.26 -3.53 -18.64
C LEU A 189 6.58 -2.82 -17.32
N ALA A 190 5.63 -2.81 -16.39
CA ALA A 190 5.80 -2.22 -15.07
C ALA A 190 6.41 -3.18 -14.03
N GLN A 191 6.56 -4.48 -14.30
CA GLN A 191 6.89 -5.47 -13.24
C GLN A 191 8.28 -5.21 -12.63
N ASP A 192 9.35 -5.23 -13.40
CA ASP A 192 10.72 -5.21 -12.91
C ASP A 192 11.56 -4.01 -13.39
N ASN A 193 10.93 -3.05 -14.08
CA ASN A 193 11.63 -1.90 -14.66
C ASN A 193 11.11 -0.57 -14.10
N ASP A 194 11.89 0.04 -13.22
CA ASP A 194 11.50 1.30 -12.56
C ASP A 194 11.40 2.48 -13.54
N ARG A 195 12.20 2.49 -14.61
CA ARG A 195 12.09 3.48 -15.69
C ARG A 195 10.76 3.37 -16.42
N ASN A 196 10.32 2.15 -16.73
CA ASN A 196 9.04 1.94 -17.40
C ASN A 196 7.88 2.36 -16.50
N LYS A 197 7.94 2.04 -15.19
CA LYS A 197 6.94 2.50 -14.20
C LYS A 197 6.83 4.01 -14.18
N LYS A 198 7.98 4.69 -14.22
CA LYS A 198 8.03 6.15 -14.26
C LYS A 198 7.39 6.69 -15.54
N ILE A 199 7.73 6.14 -16.70
CA ILE A 199 7.13 6.53 -17.98
C ILE A 199 5.61 6.34 -17.97
N ILE A 200 5.12 5.17 -17.52
CA ILE A 200 3.67 4.88 -17.45
C ILE A 200 2.94 5.88 -16.55
N ALA A 201 3.52 6.22 -15.39
CA ALA A 201 2.93 7.19 -14.48
C ALA A 201 2.97 8.62 -15.05
N GLU A 202 4.11 9.07 -15.55
CA GLU A 202 4.31 10.40 -16.15
C GLU A 202 3.44 10.60 -17.40
N GLU A 203 3.23 9.56 -18.19
CA GLU A 203 2.38 9.62 -19.38
C GLU A 203 0.88 9.41 -19.05
N GLY A 204 0.50 9.34 -17.77
CA GLY A 204 -0.90 9.36 -17.34
C GLY A 204 -1.62 8.01 -17.43
N GLY A 205 -0.92 6.90 -17.20
CA GLY A 205 -1.52 5.57 -17.21
C GLY A 205 -2.42 5.26 -16.00
N ILE A 206 -2.26 5.98 -14.88
CA ILE A 206 -2.99 5.69 -13.64
C ILE A 206 -4.51 5.95 -13.76
N PRO A 207 -4.99 7.12 -14.22
CA PRO A 207 -6.43 7.40 -14.31
C PRO A 207 -7.22 6.38 -15.15
N PRO A 208 -6.81 6.01 -16.37
CA PRO A 208 -7.55 5.03 -17.16
C PRO A 208 -7.49 3.62 -16.57
N LEU A 209 -6.41 3.22 -15.86
CA LEU A 209 -6.36 1.97 -15.11
C LEU A 209 -7.36 1.97 -13.95
N LEU A 210 -7.49 3.07 -13.20
CA LEU A 210 -8.50 3.21 -12.15
C LEU A 210 -9.92 3.19 -12.72
N LYS A 211 -10.14 3.78 -13.91
CA LYS A 211 -11.42 3.70 -14.62
C LYS A 211 -11.74 2.26 -15.02
N LEU A 212 -10.74 1.50 -15.52
CA LEU A 212 -10.89 0.09 -15.87
C LEU A 212 -11.14 -0.77 -14.63
N LEU A 213 -10.51 -0.47 -13.51
CA LEU A 213 -10.73 -1.15 -12.23
C LEU A 213 -12.19 -1.06 -11.75
N LYS A 214 -12.89 0.04 -12.08
CA LYS A 214 -14.33 0.21 -11.77
C LYS A 214 -15.27 -0.61 -12.65
N GLU A 215 -14.79 -1.25 -13.71
CA GLU A 215 -15.61 -1.99 -14.67
C GLU A 215 -16.16 -3.28 -14.05
N SER A 216 -17.26 -3.15 -13.34
CA SER A 216 -17.86 -4.25 -12.55
C SER A 216 -18.46 -5.37 -13.41
N SER A 217 -18.65 -5.14 -14.71
CA SER A 217 -19.18 -6.13 -15.66
C SER A 217 -18.14 -7.17 -16.08
N SER A 218 -16.85 -6.89 -15.89
CA SER A 218 -15.74 -7.75 -16.32
C SER A 218 -14.71 -7.95 -15.20
N PRO A 219 -14.70 -9.12 -14.56
CA PRO A 219 -13.65 -9.48 -13.59
C PRO A 219 -12.25 -9.45 -14.19
N ASP A 220 -12.10 -9.83 -15.47
CA ASP A 220 -10.81 -9.82 -16.16
C ASP A 220 -10.27 -8.39 -16.31
N ALA A 221 -11.14 -7.42 -16.60
CA ALA A 221 -10.78 -6.00 -16.64
C ALA A 221 -10.29 -5.51 -15.29
N GLN A 222 -11.00 -5.86 -14.22
CA GLN A 222 -10.64 -5.50 -12.86
C GLN A 222 -9.30 -6.12 -12.44
N ILE A 223 -9.06 -7.39 -12.77
CA ILE A 223 -7.80 -8.09 -12.46
C ILE A 223 -6.63 -7.46 -13.23
N ALA A 224 -6.79 -7.24 -14.56
CA ALA A 224 -5.75 -6.63 -15.38
C ALA A 224 -5.35 -5.23 -14.85
N ALA A 225 -6.34 -4.39 -14.55
CA ALA A 225 -6.13 -3.07 -13.98
C ALA A 225 -5.47 -3.12 -12.59
N ALA A 226 -5.95 -3.99 -11.70
CA ALA A 226 -5.38 -4.16 -10.36
C ALA A 226 -3.92 -4.64 -10.42
N THR A 227 -3.59 -5.55 -11.36
CA THR A 227 -2.22 -6.07 -11.55
C THR A 227 -1.28 -4.96 -12.03
N ALA A 228 -1.70 -4.17 -13.01
CA ALA A 228 -0.91 -3.04 -13.50
C ALA A 228 -0.67 -1.99 -12.39
N LEU A 229 -1.72 -1.62 -11.64
CA LEU A 229 -1.61 -0.70 -10.50
C LEU A 229 -0.73 -1.27 -9.37
N PHE A 230 -0.82 -2.56 -9.07
CA PHE A 230 0.04 -3.24 -8.09
C PHE A 230 1.52 -3.14 -8.48
N ASN A 231 1.84 -3.37 -9.75
CA ASN A 231 3.20 -3.27 -10.24
C ASN A 231 3.73 -1.83 -10.24
N LEU A 232 2.87 -0.84 -10.46
CA LEU A 232 3.21 0.59 -10.35
C LEU A 232 3.43 1.05 -8.91
N ALA A 233 2.67 0.49 -7.94
CA ALA A 233 2.67 0.91 -6.53
C ALA A 233 3.89 0.40 -5.74
N ASN A 234 5.11 0.59 -6.21
CA ASN A 234 6.33 0.06 -5.58
C ASN A 234 7.20 1.11 -4.88
N ASN A 235 6.75 2.35 -4.81
CA ASN A 235 7.37 3.43 -4.03
C ASN A 235 6.33 4.46 -3.59
N GLN A 236 6.74 5.34 -2.67
CA GLN A 236 5.86 6.34 -2.06
C GLN A 236 5.28 7.32 -3.09
N GLU A 237 6.07 7.79 -4.04
CA GLU A 237 5.66 8.78 -5.05
C GLU A 237 4.51 8.25 -5.91
N ARG A 238 4.67 7.04 -6.47
CA ARG A 238 3.62 6.43 -7.32
C ARG A 238 2.39 6.02 -6.54
N VAL A 239 2.56 5.59 -5.29
CA VAL A 239 1.42 5.31 -4.40
C VAL A 239 0.61 6.58 -4.14
N ARG A 240 1.25 7.73 -3.94
CA ARG A 240 0.56 9.02 -3.81
C ARG A 240 -0.15 9.42 -5.09
N LEU A 241 0.47 9.27 -6.25
CA LEU A 241 -0.19 9.53 -7.53
C LEU A 241 -1.46 8.70 -7.69
N ILE A 242 -1.45 7.41 -7.29
CA ILE A 242 -2.66 6.58 -7.31
C ILE A 242 -3.71 7.11 -6.33
N ALA A 243 -3.32 7.55 -5.14
CA ALA A 243 -4.22 8.09 -4.14
C ALA A 243 -4.82 9.44 -4.56
N ASP A 244 -4.01 10.34 -5.12
CA ASP A 244 -4.41 11.67 -5.60
C ASP A 244 -5.44 11.60 -6.74
N GLU A 245 -5.38 10.54 -7.56
CA GLU A 245 -6.37 10.23 -8.61
C GLU A 245 -7.64 9.53 -8.06
N LEU A 246 -7.95 9.72 -6.77
CA LEU A 246 -9.07 9.08 -6.08
C LEU A 246 -9.03 7.54 -6.10
N GLY A 247 -7.83 6.96 -6.17
CA GLY A 247 -7.64 5.51 -6.23
C GLY A 247 -8.13 4.80 -4.97
N VAL A 248 -7.94 5.37 -3.77
CA VAL A 248 -8.32 4.73 -2.51
C VAL A 248 -9.82 4.43 -2.42
N PRO A 249 -10.75 5.37 -2.67
CA PRO A 249 -12.18 5.08 -2.71
C PRO A 249 -12.56 4.00 -3.73
N VAL A 250 -11.94 4.04 -4.92
CA VAL A 250 -12.18 3.05 -5.99
C VAL A 250 -11.76 1.65 -5.53
N ILE A 251 -10.56 1.54 -4.98
CA ILE A 251 -9.99 0.27 -4.49
C ILE A 251 -10.89 -0.32 -3.39
N VAL A 252 -11.35 0.50 -2.43
CA VAL A 252 -12.21 0.06 -1.33
C VAL A 252 -13.58 -0.39 -1.84
N GLN A 253 -14.16 0.32 -2.81
CA GLN A 253 -15.42 -0.08 -3.43
C GLN A 253 -15.29 -1.44 -4.12
N VAL A 254 -14.27 -1.62 -4.95
CA VAL A 254 -14.02 -2.87 -5.67
C VAL A 254 -13.74 -4.03 -4.70
N LEU A 255 -13.00 -3.79 -3.64
CA LEU A 255 -12.74 -4.76 -2.58
C LEU A 255 -14.05 -5.27 -1.94
N GLY A 256 -15.06 -4.40 -1.77
CA GLY A 256 -16.35 -4.75 -1.19
C GLY A 256 -17.27 -5.53 -2.13
N ASP A 257 -17.30 -5.16 -3.40
CA ASP A 257 -18.39 -5.50 -4.31
C ASP A 257 -18.02 -6.52 -5.41
N SER A 258 -16.75 -6.90 -5.56
CA SER A 258 -16.29 -7.74 -6.67
C SER A 258 -16.20 -9.23 -6.32
N GLN A 259 -15.90 -10.05 -7.32
CA GLN A 259 -15.66 -11.50 -7.18
C GLN A 259 -14.36 -11.78 -6.41
N MET A 260 -14.24 -12.97 -5.79
CA MET A 260 -13.08 -13.31 -4.94
C MET A 260 -11.73 -13.16 -5.62
N ARG A 261 -11.61 -13.54 -6.91
CA ARG A 261 -10.37 -13.42 -7.67
C ARG A 261 -9.92 -11.97 -7.84
N VAL A 262 -10.88 -11.06 -8.06
CA VAL A 262 -10.61 -9.61 -8.07
C VAL A 262 -10.22 -9.12 -6.68
N GLN A 263 -10.97 -9.55 -5.65
CA GLN A 263 -10.71 -9.16 -4.25
C GLN A 263 -9.31 -9.57 -3.78
N ILE A 264 -8.76 -10.70 -4.25
CA ILE A 264 -7.37 -11.11 -4.01
C ILE A 264 -6.39 -10.05 -4.53
N MET A 265 -6.52 -9.68 -5.81
CA MET A 265 -5.61 -8.71 -6.43
C MET A 265 -5.73 -7.32 -5.78
N VAL A 266 -6.94 -6.92 -5.45
CA VAL A 266 -7.21 -5.63 -4.80
C VAL A 266 -6.71 -5.62 -3.35
N ALA A 267 -6.85 -6.71 -2.60
CA ALA A 267 -6.26 -6.82 -1.26
C ALA A 267 -4.73 -6.75 -1.29
N ASN A 268 -4.10 -7.38 -2.30
CA ASN A 268 -2.65 -7.27 -2.52
C ASN A 268 -2.24 -5.83 -2.86
N LEU A 269 -3.04 -5.12 -3.67
CA LEU A 269 -2.82 -3.71 -3.97
C LEU A 269 -2.93 -2.85 -2.71
N VAL A 270 -3.93 -3.07 -1.86
CA VAL A 270 -4.06 -2.40 -0.55
C VAL A 270 -2.81 -2.63 0.31
N ALA A 271 -2.35 -3.89 0.42
CA ALA A 271 -1.16 -4.23 1.17
C ALA A 271 0.08 -3.49 0.64
N ARG A 272 0.27 -3.51 -0.68
CA ARG A 272 1.39 -2.85 -1.35
C ARG A 272 1.39 -1.33 -1.14
N MET A 273 0.25 -0.67 -1.32
CA MET A 273 0.14 0.78 -1.10
C MET A 273 0.37 1.14 0.38
N ALA A 274 -0.19 0.36 1.29
CA ALA A 274 0.00 0.54 2.73
C ALA A 274 1.44 0.30 3.19
N GLU A 275 2.21 -0.53 2.50
CA GLU A 275 3.63 -0.76 2.79
C GLU A 275 4.48 0.49 2.51
N HIS A 276 4.17 1.22 1.45
CA HIS A 276 5.04 2.29 0.94
C HIS A 276 4.67 3.70 1.41
N ASP A 277 3.42 3.93 1.86
CA ASP A 277 3.01 5.28 2.30
C ASP A 277 2.11 5.26 3.54
N SER A 278 2.55 6.00 4.58
CA SER A 278 1.81 6.11 5.84
C SER A 278 0.56 6.98 5.75
N LEU A 279 0.52 7.97 4.86
CA LEU A 279 -0.66 8.83 4.67
C LEU A 279 -1.77 8.04 3.98
N VAL A 280 -1.41 7.24 2.98
CA VAL A 280 -2.36 6.36 2.27
C VAL A 280 -2.94 5.29 3.21
N LYS A 281 -2.20 4.83 4.24
CA LYS A 281 -2.80 3.99 5.31
C LYS A 281 -3.96 4.69 6.02
N GLU A 282 -3.81 5.97 6.34
CA GLU A 282 -4.86 6.74 7.00
C GLU A 282 -6.03 7.04 6.05
N ASP A 283 -5.76 7.16 4.74
CA ASP A 283 -6.82 7.27 3.72
C ASP A 283 -7.64 5.98 3.66
N PHE A 284 -7.00 4.81 3.62
CA PHE A 284 -7.71 3.53 3.73
C PHE A 284 -8.52 3.40 5.04
N ALA A 285 -8.01 3.93 6.15
CA ALA A 285 -8.76 3.98 7.39
C ALA A 285 -10.02 4.86 7.27
N ARG A 286 -9.90 6.04 6.65
CA ARG A 286 -11.03 6.97 6.43
C ARG A 286 -12.10 6.35 5.51
N GLU A 287 -11.68 5.70 4.45
CA GLU A 287 -12.56 5.00 3.50
C GLU A 287 -13.07 3.64 4.03
N ASN A 288 -12.75 3.30 5.29
CA ASN A 288 -13.25 2.11 5.97
C ASN A 288 -12.86 0.77 5.30
N ALA A 289 -11.65 0.67 4.73
CA ALA A 289 -11.12 -0.54 4.09
C ALA A 289 -11.04 -1.74 5.03
N ILE A 290 -10.88 -1.51 6.34
CA ILE A 290 -10.75 -2.56 7.35
C ILE A 290 -11.99 -3.48 7.40
N ARG A 291 -13.20 -2.90 7.29
CA ARG A 291 -14.44 -3.67 7.40
C ARG A 291 -14.60 -4.74 6.32
N PRO A 292 -14.47 -4.44 5.00
CA PRO A 292 -14.51 -5.47 3.98
C PRO A 292 -13.37 -6.49 4.15
N LEU A 293 -12.14 -6.09 4.49
CA LEU A 293 -11.03 -7.02 4.72
C LEU A 293 -11.32 -8.02 5.85
N VAL A 294 -11.80 -7.56 7.01
CA VAL A 294 -12.18 -8.44 8.13
C VAL A 294 -13.37 -9.33 7.76
N THR A 295 -14.32 -8.83 6.99
CA THR A 295 -15.48 -9.62 6.53
C THR A 295 -15.04 -10.75 5.59
N LEU A 296 -14.14 -10.46 4.64
CA LEU A 296 -13.58 -11.45 3.72
C LEU A 296 -12.69 -12.46 4.44
N LEU A 297 -11.90 -12.01 5.39
CA LEU A 297 -11.05 -12.87 6.21
C LEU A 297 -11.87 -13.83 7.09
N SER A 298 -13.02 -13.36 7.60
CA SER A 298 -13.89 -14.14 8.50
C SER A 298 -14.80 -15.13 7.80
N PHE A 299 -14.86 -15.10 6.46
CA PHE A 299 -15.67 -16.01 5.66
C PHE A 299 -15.28 -17.47 5.96
N ASP A 300 -16.26 -18.34 6.22
CA ASP A 300 -16.12 -19.76 6.62
C ASP A 300 -15.32 -20.03 7.92
N THR A 301 -14.78 -19.01 8.59
CA THR A 301 -13.93 -19.20 9.78
C THR A 301 -14.73 -19.64 11.00
N PHE A 302 -16.00 -19.26 11.08
CA PHE A 302 -16.90 -19.51 12.22
C PHE A 302 -17.97 -20.58 11.96
N GLU A 303 -18.01 -21.21 10.79
CA GLU A 303 -19.06 -22.17 10.43
C GLU A 303 -19.01 -23.48 11.26
N ASP A 304 -17.83 -23.85 11.76
CA ASP A 304 -17.63 -25.07 12.57
C ASP A 304 -17.90 -24.86 14.07
N ASP A 305 -18.27 -23.65 14.51
CA ASP A 305 -18.52 -23.36 15.91
C ASP A 305 -19.98 -23.70 16.24
N PRO A 306 -20.27 -24.78 17.01
CA PRO A 306 -21.64 -25.22 17.31
C PRO A 306 -22.47 -24.17 18.06
N VAL A 307 -21.80 -23.16 18.64
CA VAL A 307 -22.42 -22.02 19.33
C VAL A 307 -22.79 -20.89 18.35
N ALA A 308 -22.18 -20.85 17.16
CA ALA A 308 -22.40 -19.80 16.16
C ALA A 308 -23.49 -20.12 15.14
N ARG A 309 -24.08 -21.30 15.17
CA ARG A 309 -25.24 -21.57 14.32
C ARG A 309 -26.40 -20.72 14.84
N PRO A 310 -26.89 -19.71 14.09
CA PRO A 310 -28.20 -19.18 14.38
C PRO A 310 -29.13 -20.37 14.26
N GLN A 311 -29.80 -20.71 15.37
CA GLN A 311 -30.91 -21.65 15.30
C GLN A 311 -31.82 -21.13 14.19
N SER A 312 -31.84 -21.82 13.05
CA SER A 312 -32.79 -21.60 11.98
C SER A 312 -34.17 -22.12 12.42
N GLY A 313 -34.60 -21.66 13.58
CA GLY A 313 -35.98 -21.64 13.96
C GLY A 313 -36.61 -20.47 13.22
N LYS A 314 -37.54 -20.77 12.32
CA LYS A 314 -38.45 -19.80 11.72
C LYS A 314 -38.98 -18.91 12.84
N GLN A 315 -38.35 -17.74 13.06
CA GLN A 315 -38.93 -16.72 13.91
C GLN A 315 -40.18 -16.24 13.19
N SER A 316 -41.32 -16.71 13.68
CA SER A 316 -42.61 -16.25 13.21
C SER A 316 -42.69 -14.73 13.39
N ILE A 317 -43.27 -14.06 12.39
CA ILE A 317 -43.55 -12.61 12.41
C ILE A 317 -44.19 -12.17 13.76
N HIS A 318 -44.84 -13.10 14.48
CA HIS A 318 -45.40 -12.89 15.80
C HIS A 318 -44.38 -12.59 16.90
N SER A 319 -43.17 -13.15 16.84
CA SER A 319 -42.16 -12.91 17.89
C SER A 319 -41.45 -11.55 17.74
N ILE A 320 -41.37 -11.05 16.50
CA ILE A 320 -40.82 -9.70 16.19
C ILE A 320 -41.81 -8.61 16.66
N VAL A 321 -43.09 -8.85 16.54
CA VAL A 321 -44.15 -7.92 17.01
C VAL A 321 -44.22 -7.86 18.53
N GLN A 322 -43.98 -8.96 19.25
CA GLN A 322 -43.93 -8.96 20.71
C GLN A 322 -42.69 -8.23 21.26
N PHE A 323 -41.52 -8.37 20.62
CA PHE A 323 -40.30 -7.69 21.04
C PHE A 323 -40.41 -6.16 20.85
N ASN A 324 -41.12 -5.70 19.82
CA ASN A 324 -41.38 -4.27 19.61
C ASN A 324 -42.46 -3.72 20.57
N LYS A 325 -43.44 -4.55 21.01
CA LYS A 325 -44.46 -4.14 21.99
C LYS A 325 -43.94 -3.97 23.39
N GLU A 326 -42.91 -4.72 23.78
CA GLU A 326 -42.26 -4.57 25.10
C GLU A 326 -41.34 -3.34 25.16
N LYS A 327 -40.79 -2.90 24.00
CA LYS A 327 -39.96 -1.70 23.90
C LYS A 327 -40.79 -0.39 23.93
N GLU A 328 -42.03 -0.43 23.46
CA GLU A 328 -42.93 0.74 23.50
C GLU A 328 -43.53 1.08 24.86
N LYS A 329 -43.49 0.15 25.83
CA LYS A 329 -44.01 0.40 27.16
C LYS A 329 -43.09 1.20 28.09
N ASN A 330 -41.84 1.48 27.69
CA ASN A 330 -40.86 2.14 28.55
C ASN A 330 -40.32 3.49 28.07
N SER A 331 -40.99 4.17 27.14
CA SER A 331 -40.58 5.53 26.78
C SER A 331 -41.76 6.42 26.38
N ASN A 332 -42.42 6.95 27.38
CA ASN A 332 -43.19 8.18 27.24
C ASN A 332 -42.24 9.36 27.49
N HIS A 333 -41.73 10.00 26.45
CA HIS A 333 -41.55 11.44 26.37
C HIS A 333 -41.38 11.91 24.89
N ARG A 334 -42.24 12.82 24.54
CA ARG A 334 -42.40 13.49 23.25
C ARG A 334 -41.13 14.18 22.79
N ARG A 335 -40.83 14.12 21.48
CA ARG A 335 -40.75 15.31 20.62
C ARG A 335 -40.75 14.91 19.12
N HIS A 336 -41.64 15.53 18.37
CA HIS A 336 -41.72 15.52 16.92
C HIS A 336 -40.43 16.02 16.27
N PHE A 337 -39.92 15.28 15.28
CA PHE A 337 -39.31 15.85 14.08
C PHE A 337 -39.53 14.87 12.92
N SER A 338 -40.34 15.35 11.97
CA SER A 338 -40.51 14.74 10.67
C SER A 338 -39.34 15.12 9.79
N SER A 339 -38.65 14.15 9.20
CA SER A 339 -37.99 14.34 7.92
C SER A 339 -37.81 12.98 7.22
N SER A 340 -38.36 12.98 6.04
CA SER A 340 -38.26 12.05 4.94
C SER A 340 -36.88 11.40 4.78
N LEU A 341 -36.83 10.05 4.82
CA LEU A 341 -35.77 9.23 4.25
C LEU A 341 -36.38 7.93 3.70
N SER A 342 -36.97 8.06 2.54
CA SER A 342 -37.32 6.97 1.65
C SER A 342 -36.32 6.99 0.51
N MET A 343 -35.24 6.22 0.63
CA MET A 343 -34.42 5.75 -0.49
C MET A 343 -33.25 4.89 0.03
N TYR A 344 -33.51 3.65 0.42
CA TYR A 344 -32.50 2.58 0.45
C TYR A 344 -33.21 1.23 0.60
N SER A 345 -33.80 0.76 -0.50
CA SER A 345 -34.35 -0.60 -0.57
C SER A 345 -34.04 -1.26 -1.90
N ASP A 346 -32.73 -1.31 -2.27
CA ASP A 346 -32.31 -2.10 -3.44
C ASP A 346 -30.98 -2.86 -3.28
N THR A 347 -30.46 -2.95 -2.06
CA THR A 347 -29.19 -3.67 -1.79
C THR A 347 -29.37 -5.12 -1.36
N SER A 348 -30.60 -5.61 -1.16
CA SER A 348 -30.83 -6.98 -0.66
C SER A 348 -30.73 -8.09 -1.70
N SER A 349 -30.87 -7.80 -2.99
CA SER A 349 -30.77 -8.81 -4.06
C SER A 349 -29.35 -9.09 -4.53
N ARG A 350 -28.45 -8.06 -4.56
CA ARG A 350 -27.03 -8.26 -4.90
C ARG A 350 -26.26 -9.06 -3.84
N GLY A 351 -26.52 -8.84 -2.55
CA GLY A 351 -25.86 -9.57 -1.46
C GLY A 351 -26.11 -11.08 -1.45
N GLY A 352 -27.25 -11.54 -1.96
CA GLY A 352 -27.59 -12.96 -2.04
C GLY A 352 -26.88 -13.71 -3.19
N GLN A 353 -26.59 -13.03 -4.28
CA GLN A 353 -25.93 -13.61 -5.46
C GLN A 353 -24.43 -13.80 -5.21
N HIS A 354 -23.75 -12.79 -4.69
CA HIS A 354 -22.33 -12.88 -4.31
C HIS A 354 -22.06 -13.89 -3.19
N ARG A 355 -23.02 -14.14 -2.30
CA ARG A 355 -22.86 -15.16 -1.28
C ARG A 355 -22.85 -16.57 -1.86
N LYS A 356 -23.74 -16.88 -2.81
CA LYS A 356 -23.78 -18.18 -3.51
C LYS A 356 -22.55 -18.40 -4.41
N GLU A 357 -22.06 -17.35 -5.07
CA GLU A 357 -20.83 -17.42 -5.86
C GLU A 357 -19.62 -17.72 -4.97
N ARG A 358 -19.54 -17.13 -3.78
CA ARG A 358 -18.47 -17.37 -2.79
C ARG A 358 -18.47 -18.80 -2.25
N GLU A 359 -19.63 -19.39 -2.04
CA GLU A 359 -19.77 -20.78 -1.59
C GLU A 359 -19.23 -21.78 -2.61
N ASN A 360 -19.32 -21.48 -3.91
CA ASN A 360 -18.93 -22.34 -5.02
C ASN A 360 -17.46 -22.21 -5.47
N GLU A 361 -16.71 -21.22 -4.96
CA GLU A 361 -15.31 -21.04 -5.33
C GLU A 361 -14.41 -22.14 -4.74
N SER A 362 -13.29 -22.40 -5.41
CA SER A 362 -12.32 -23.41 -4.98
C SER A 362 -11.71 -23.07 -3.61
N LEU A 363 -11.31 -24.10 -2.87
CA LEU A 363 -10.65 -23.92 -1.56
C LEU A 363 -9.36 -23.12 -1.68
N GLU A 364 -8.64 -23.27 -2.79
CA GLU A 364 -7.42 -22.52 -3.08
C GLU A 364 -7.69 -21.01 -3.21
N VAL A 365 -8.71 -20.61 -3.97
CA VAL A 365 -9.10 -19.19 -4.12
C VAL A 365 -9.53 -18.61 -2.78
N LYS A 366 -10.32 -19.37 -1.98
CA LYS A 366 -10.70 -18.95 -0.62
C LYS A 366 -9.50 -18.77 0.29
N HIS A 367 -8.54 -19.69 0.25
CA HIS A 367 -7.31 -19.60 1.03
C HIS A 367 -6.45 -18.38 0.61
N ASN A 368 -6.25 -18.19 -0.71
CA ASN A 368 -5.51 -17.06 -1.25
C ASN A 368 -6.16 -15.72 -0.88
N LEU A 369 -7.50 -15.63 -0.92
CA LEU A 369 -8.21 -14.44 -0.48
C LEU A 369 -7.96 -14.12 1.00
N LYS A 370 -8.06 -15.13 1.88
CA LYS A 370 -7.76 -14.95 3.31
C LYS A 370 -6.32 -14.51 3.52
N THR A 371 -5.38 -15.10 2.80
CA THR A 371 -3.94 -14.75 2.88
C THR A 371 -3.69 -13.29 2.48
N SER A 372 -4.25 -12.86 1.34
CA SER A 372 -4.15 -11.47 0.88
C SER A 372 -4.82 -10.47 1.83
N CYS A 373 -6.00 -10.82 2.36
CA CYS A 373 -6.69 -9.98 3.35
C CYS A 373 -5.89 -9.87 4.67
N ALA A 374 -5.30 -10.97 5.14
CA ALA A 374 -4.47 -10.97 6.35
C ALA A 374 -3.21 -10.12 6.15
N GLN A 375 -2.57 -10.20 4.99
CA GLN A 375 -1.42 -9.37 4.63
C GLN A 375 -1.81 -7.89 4.55
N ALA A 376 -2.95 -7.56 3.94
CA ALA A 376 -3.43 -6.19 3.89
C ALA A 376 -3.71 -5.61 5.28
N LEU A 377 -4.34 -6.39 6.17
CA LEU A 377 -4.58 -5.99 7.56
C LEU A 377 -3.27 -5.79 8.32
N TRP A 378 -2.27 -6.65 8.12
CA TRP A 378 -0.95 -6.48 8.70
C TRP A 378 -0.30 -5.17 8.24
N MET A 379 -0.23 -4.92 6.92
CA MET A 379 0.39 -3.71 6.37
C MET A 379 -0.35 -2.44 6.80
N LEU A 380 -1.67 -2.47 6.90
CA LEU A 380 -2.48 -1.35 7.39
C LEU A 380 -2.25 -1.10 8.89
N ALA A 381 -2.15 -2.16 9.71
CA ALA A 381 -1.91 -2.03 11.15
C ALA A 381 -0.51 -1.51 11.48
N ARG A 382 0.48 -1.84 10.64
CA ARG A 382 1.90 -1.55 10.84
C ARG A 382 2.15 -0.05 11.07
N GLY A 383 2.45 0.32 12.32
CA GLY A 383 2.71 1.70 12.71
C GLY A 383 1.50 2.63 12.69
N SER A 384 0.26 2.13 12.51
CA SER A 384 -0.97 2.93 12.51
C SER A 384 -1.87 2.57 13.68
N LEU A 385 -2.02 3.51 14.62
CA LEU A 385 -2.94 3.40 15.75
C LEU A 385 -4.41 3.40 15.27
N SER A 386 -4.73 4.21 14.27
CA SER A 386 -6.07 4.34 13.71
C SER A 386 -6.56 3.02 13.12
N ASN A 387 -5.76 2.39 12.26
CA ASN A 387 -6.08 1.10 11.67
C ASN A 387 -6.11 -0.01 12.72
N SER A 388 -5.15 -0.06 13.65
CA SER A 388 -5.15 -1.03 14.74
C SER A 388 -6.42 -0.95 15.58
N ARG A 389 -6.90 0.26 15.92
CA ARG A 389 -8.15 0.47 16.61
C ARG A 389 -9.35 -0.04 15.82
N ARG A 390 -9.45 0.31 14.53
CA ARG A 390 -10.55 -0.14 13.65
C ARG A 390 -10.60 -1.65 13.50
N ILE A 391 -9.44 -2.33 13.42
CA ILE A 391 -9.39 -3.80 13.37
C ILE A 391 -9.98 -4.39 14.67
N THR A 392 -9.67 -3.81 15.83
CA THR A 392 -10.22 -4.30 17.09
C THR A 392 -11.73 -4.06 17.23
N GLU A 393 -12.23 -2.93 16.75
CA GLU A 393 -13.64 -2.56 16.76
C GLU A 393 -14.50 -3.42 15.82
N THR A 394 -13.92 -3.93 14.72
CA THR A 394 -14.61 -4.79 13.74
C THR A 394 -14.59 -6.28 14.10
N LYS A 395 -14.22 -6.66 15.31
CA LYS A 395 -14.01 -8.05 15.77
C LYS A 395 -12.84 -8.77 15.05
N GLY A 396 -11.92 -8.02 14.41
CA GLY A 396 -10.78 -8.56 13.70
C GLY A 396 -9.86 -9.40 14.58
N LEU A 397 -9.65 -9.02 15.86
CA LEU A 397 -8.82 -9.79 16.81
C LEU A 397 -9.31 -11.24 16.99
N LEU A 398 -10.61 -11.45 17.14
CA LEU A 398 -11.14 -12.80 17.30
C LEU A 398 -11.00 -13.61 16.02
N CYS A 399 -11.21 -12.97 14.86
CA CYS A 399 -11.01 -13.59 13.56
C CYS A 399 -9.54 -14.01 13.36
N LEU A 400 -8.59 -13.11 13.60
CA LEU A 400 -7.16 -13.40 13.51
C LEU A 400 -6.74 -14.55 14.43
N ALA A 401 -7.20 -14.56 15.71
CA ALA A 401 -6.91 -15.62 16.65
C ALA A 401 -7.45 -16.98 16.18
N LYS A 402 -8.68 -17.05 15.68
CA LYS A 402 -9.28 -18.28 15.14
C LYS A 402 -8.54 -18.83 13.93
N ILE A 403 -8.03 -17.95 13.06
CA ILE A 403 -7.25 -18.36 11.91
C ILE A 403 -5.88 -18.90 12.35
N ILE A 404 -5.21 -18.25 13.30
CA ILE A 404 -3.94 -18.76 13.86
C ILE A 404 -4.13 -20.15 14.48
N GLU A 405 -5.31 -20.44 15.05
CA GLU A 405 -5.65 -21.75 15.59
C GLU A 405 -5.76 -22.83 14.50
N LYS A 406 -6.52 -22.53 13.43
CA LYS A 406 -6.94 -23.49 12.41
C LYS A 406 -5.94 -23.62 11.24
N GLU A 407 -5.35 -22.55 10.81
CA GLU A 407 -4.54 -22.43 9.60
C GLU A 407 -3.04 -22.56 9.87
N ARG A 408 -2.26 -22.84 8.82
CA ARG A 408 -0.81 -22.94 8.86
C ARG A 408 -0.17 -22.15 7.70
N GLY A 409 1.15 -22.03 7.71
CA GLY A 409 1.91 -21.38 6.65
C GLY A 409 1.74 -19.87 6.63
N GLU A 410 1.68 -19.30 5.43
CA GLU A 410 1.69 -17.85 5.21
C GLU A 410 0.49 -17.13 5.83
N LEU A 411 -0.70 -17.72 5.72
CA LEU A 411 -1.92 -17.15 6.31
C LEU A 411 -1.80 -17.03 7.84
N GLN A 412 -1.30 -18.07 8.52
CA GLN A 412 -1.04 -18.05 9.96
C GLN A 412 -0.03 -16.95 10.31
N TYR A 413 1.04 -16.85 9.55
CA TYR A 413 2.08 -15.85 9.74
C TYR A 413 1.55 -14.42 9.57
N ASN A 414 0.83 -14.13 8.49
CA ASN A 414 0.26 -12.80 8.25
C ASN A 414 -0.72 -12.39 9.36
N CYS A 415 -1.54 -13.31 9.85
CA CYS A 415 -2.43 -13.07 10.99
C CYS A 415 -1.64 -12.77 12.28
N LEU A 416 -0.56 -13.50 12.52
CA LEU A 416 0.29 -13.31 13.69
C LEU A 416 1.01 -11.96 13.64
N MET A 417 1.51 -11.57 12.47
CA MET A 417 2.12 -10.27 12.24
C MET A 417 1.13 -9.12 12.43
N ALA A 418 -0.12 -9.28 11.97
CA ALA A 418 -1.17 -8.29 12.22
C ALA A 418 -1.45 -8.13 13.73
N ILE A 419 -1.50 -9.23 14.49
CA ILE A 419 -1.64 -9.18 15.96
C ILE A 419 -0.44 -8.49 16.59
N MET A 420 0.77 -8.77 16.14
CA MET A 420 1.99 -8.12 16.66
C MET A 420 1.93 -6.60 16.51
N GLU A 421 1.53 -6.10 15.34
CA GLU A 421 1.40 -4.65 15.12
C GLU A 421 0.29 -4.02 15.98
N ILE A 422 -0.83 -4.71 16.14
CA ILE A 422 -1.94 -4.24 16.98
C ILE A 422 -1.54 -4.21 18.46
N THR A 423 -0.79 -5.21 18.94
CA THR A 423 -0.30 -5.24 20.33
C THR A 423 0.77 -4.19 20.57
N ALA A 424 1.66 -3.93 19.60
CA ALA A 424 2.64 -2.85 19.67
C ALA A 424 1.95 -1.47 19.73
N ALA A 425 0.88 -1.25 18.95
CA ALA A 425 0.06 -0.05 19.06
C ALA A 425 -0.62 0.07 20.44
N ALA A 426 -1.06 -1.05 21.04
CA ALA A 426 -1.66 -1.08 22.37
C ALA A 426 -0.63 -0.86 23.49
N GLU A 427 0.64 -1.21 23.29
CA GLU A 427 1.73 -0.91 24.23
C GLU A 427 1.90 0.59 24.41
N SER A 428 1.93 1.34 23.29
CA SER A 428 2.10 2.79 23.29
C SER A 428 0.81 3.56 23.62
N ASN A 429 -0.38 2.95 23.43
CA ASN A 429 -1.67 3.61 23.65
C ASN A 429 -2.52 2.91 24.71
N ALA A 430 -2.67 3.55 25.87
CA ALA A 430 -3.40 3.01 27.01
C ALA A 430 -4.91 2.82 26.73
N ASP A 431 -5.51 3.66 25.88
CA ASP A 431 -6.94 3.57 25.57
C ASP A 431 -7.22 2.37 24.66
N LEU A 432 -6.40 2.16 23.63
CA LEU A 432 -6.48 0.97 22.79
C LEU A 432 -6.26 -0.29 23.63
N ARG A 433 -5.24 -0.29 24.51
CA ARG A 433 -4.94 -1.42 25.39
C ARG A 433 -6.12 -1.76 26.29
N ARG A 434 -6.71 -0.78 26.97
CA ARG A 434 -7.88 -0.96 27.85
C ARG A 434 -9.13 -1.37 27.09
N ALA A 435 -9.33 -0.90 25.87
CA ALA A 435 -10.50 -1.25 25.06
C ALA A 435 -10.42 -2.67 24.47
N ALA A 436 -9.29 -3.02 23.88
CA ALA A 436 -9.13 -4.24 23.08
C ALA A 436 -8.62 -5.45 23.88
N PHE A 437 -7.76 -5.23 24.91
CA PHE A 437 -7.04 -6.29 25.62
C PHE A 437 -7.41 -6.40 27.11
N ARG A 438 -8.69 -6.19 27.45
CA ARG A 438 -9.18 -6.51 28.78
C ARG A 438 -9.05 -8.01 29.03
N THR A 439 -8.52 -8.41 30.18
CA THR A 439 -8.30 -9.83 30.55
C THR A 439 -9.56 -10.69 30.46
N ASN A 440 -10.73 -10.10 30.64
CA ASN A 440 -12.03 -10.79 30.56
C ASN A 440 -12.66 -10.75 29.14
N ALA A 441 -12.08 -10.06 28.19
CA ALA A 441 -12.64 -9.98 26.83
C ALA A 441 -12.36 -11.27 26.07
N PRO A 442 -13.37 -11.93 25.47
CA PRO A 442 -13.17 -13.20 24.75
C PRO A 442 -12.13 -13.12 23.63
N ALA A 443 -12.08 -11.99 22.91
CA ALA A 443 -11.11 -11.77 21.84
C ALA A 443 -9.67 -11.67 22.38
N ALA A 444 -9.46 -10.94 23.49
CA ALA A 444 -8.16 -10.82 24.13
C ALA A 444 -7.66 -12.17 24.64
N LYS A 445 -8.56 -12.92 25.29
CA LYS A 445 -8.25 -14.28 25.77
C LYS A 445 -7.87 -15.20 24.61
N ALA A 446 -8.67 -15.23 23.54
CA ALA A 446 -8.37 -16.05 22.36
C ALA A 446 -7.01 -15.70 21.74
N VAL A 447 -6.68 -14.39 21.66
CA VAL A 447 -5.36 -13.95 21.18
C VAL A 447 -4.24 -14.46 22.06
N VAL A 448 -4.31 -14.25 23.39
CA VAL A 448 -3.28 -14.69 24.34
C VAL A 448 -3.12 -16.21 24.32
N ASP A 449 -4.22 -16.97 24.28
CA ASP A 449 -4.19 -18.43 24.22
C ASP A 449 -3.46 -18.92 22.96
N GLN A 450 -3.71 -18.30 21.80
CA GLN A 450 -3.03 -18.68 20.56
C GLN A 450 -1.55 -18.25 20.53
N LEU A 451 -1.21 -17.08 21.06
CA LEU A 451 0.19 -16.65 21.21
C LEU A 451 0.96 -17.63 22.10
N LEU A 452 0.39 -18.03 23.23
CA LEU A 452 1.01 -19.01 24.13
C LEU A 452 1.13 -20.39 23.50
N ARG A 453 0.14 -20.82 22.71
CA ARG A 453 0.22 -22.07 21.96
C ARG A 453 1.39 -22.04 20.96
N VAL A 454 1.54 -20.95 20.20
CA VAL A 454 2.66 -20.77 19.26
C VAL A 454 4.00 -20.82 20.01
N ILE A 455 4.13 -20.13 21.14
CA ILE A 455 5.37 -20.11 21.94
C ILE A 455 5.72 -21.48 22.51
N LYS A 456 4.72 -22.26 22.94
CA LYS A 456 4.92 -23.55 23.64
C LYS A 456 5.10 -24.72 22.70
N GLU A 457 4.34 -24.76 21.59
CA GLU A 457 4.12 -25.96 20.78
C GLU A 457 4.83 -25.92 19.43
N LEU A 458 5.11 -24.74 18.88
CA LEU A 458 5.73 -24.61 17.56
C LEU A 458 7.24 -24.39 17.69
N ASP A 459 8.02 -25.22 16.98
CA ASP A 459 9.49 -25.08 16.92
C ASP A 459 9.90 -24.29 15.65
N SER A 460 9.32 -23.11 15.49
CA SER A 460 9.59 -22.21 14.37
C SER A 460 9.89 -20.81 14.91
N SER A 461 11.14 -20.39 14.83
CA SER A 461 11.57 -19.04 15.24
C SER A 461 10.78 -17.95 14.53
N PHE A 462 10.42 -18.20 13.27
CA PHE A 462 9.66 -17.27 12.44
C PHE A 462 8.26 -16.96 13.00
N LEU A 463 7.63 -17.93 13.69
CA LEU A 463 6.35 -17.75 14.35
C LEU A 463 6.51 -17.38 15.84
N GLN A 464 7.54 -17.93 16.51
CA GLN A 464 7.76 -17.69 17.94
C GLN A 464 8.11 -16.23 18.23
N ILE A 465 8.97 -15.60 17.41
CA ILE A 465 9.42 -14.22 17.63
C ILE A 465 8.24 -13.23 17.64
N PRO A 466 7.36 -13.17 16.63
CA PRO A 466 6.22 -12.26 16.67
C PRO A 466 5.23 -12.57 17.80
N ALA A 467 5.08 -13.85 18.17
CA ALA A 467 4.23 -14.22 19.29
C ALA A 467 4.81 -13.75 20.63
N ILE A 468 6.10 -13.90 20.85
CA ILE A 468 6.82 -13.43 22.04
C ILE A 468 6.74 -11.90 22.15
N LYS A 469 6.99 -11.18 21.03
CA LYS A 469 6.85 -9.72 20.97
C LYS A 469 5.45 -9.27 21.36
N SER A 470 4.43 -9.92 20.79
CA SER A 470 3.03 -9.59 21.10
C SER A 470 2.71 -9.73 22.57
N ILE A 471 3.19 -10.78 23.22
CA ILE A 471 3.03 -10.97 24.67
C ILE A 471 3.80 -9.88 25.45
N GLY A 472 5.02 -9.56 25.06
CA GLY A 472 5.83 -8.52 25.69
C GLY A 472 5.13 -7.14 25.64
N SER A 473 4.56 -6.77 24.50
CA SER A 473 3.78 -5.53 24.33
C SER A 473 2.52 -5.48 25.20
N LEU A 474 1.98 -6.64 25.58
CA LEU A 474 0.83 -6.74 26.48
C LEU A 474 1.21 -6.87 27.97
N ALA A 475 2.50 -6.79 28.33
CA ALA A 475 2.95 -7.03 29.71
C ALA A 475 2.18 -6.23 30.79
N ARG A 476 1.73 -5.01 30.46
CA ARG A 476 0.98 -4.14 31.38
C ARG A 476 -0.50 -4.54 31.54
N THR A 477 -0.99 -5.56 30.82
CA THR A 477 -2.38 -6.06 30.94
C THR A 477 -2.51 -7.24 31.88
N PHE A 478 -1.40 -7.91 32.20
CA PHE A 478 -1.40 -9.11 33.02
C PHE A 478 -1.41 -8.80 34.52
N PRO A 479 -2.08 -9.65 35.35
CA PRO A 479 -2.13 -9.48 36.79
C PRO A 479 -0.80 -9.82 37.48
N ALA A 480 -0.67 -9.43 38.73
CA ALA A 480 0.43 -9.87 39.59
C ALA A 480 0.53 -11.40 39.60
N ARG A 481 1.75 -11.92 39.69
CA ARG A 481 2.04 -13.38 39.71
C ARG A 481 1.44 -14.14 38.52
N GLU A 482 1.54 -13.55 37.35
CA GLU A 482 1.11 -14.20 36.11
C GLU A 482 2.03 -15.38 35.77
N THR A 483 1.57 -16.59 36.04
CA THR A 483 2.34 -17.83 35.83
C THR A 483 2.14 -18.43 34.43
N GLN A 484 0.96 -18.24 33.84
CA GLN A 484 0.60 -18.84 32.54
C GLN A 484 1.39 -18.25 31.38
N VAL A 485 1.79 -16.97 31.50
CA VAL A 485 2.51 -16.22 30.47
C VAL A 485 4.01 -16.19 30.76
N ILE A 486 4.42 -15.86 31.98
CA ILE A 486 5.83 -15.68 32.35
C ILE A 486 6.59 -17.00 32.27
N GLY A 487 6.02 -18.12 32.75
CA GLY A 487 6.70 -19.42 32.70
C GLY A 487 7.12 -19.85 31.28
N PRO A 488 6.22 -19.82 30.28
CA PRO A 488 6.57 -20.10 28.90
C PRO A 488 7.64 -19.17 28.32
N LEU A 489 7.60 -17.86 28.62
CA LEU A 489 8.63 -16.92 28.18
C LEU A 489 10.00 -17.23 28.81
N VAL A 490 10.04 -17.54 30.10
CA VAL A 490 11.28 -17.94 30.79
C VAL A 490 11.89 -19.19 30.16
N LYS A 491 11.06 -20.16 29.75
CA LYS A 491 11.53 -21.36 29.03
C LYS A 491 12.24 -21.00 27.72
N GLN A 492 11.76 -19.97 27.01
CA GLN A 492 12.35 -19.52 25.76
C GLN A 492 13.69 -18.80 25.94
N LEU A 493 14.09 -18.36 27.12
CA LEU A 493 15.44 -17.88 27.40
C LEU A 493 16.53 -18.95 27.14
N SER A 494 16.14 -20.23 27.15
CA SER A 494 17.02 -21.37 26.83
C SER A 494 16.82 -21.90 25.41
N ASN A 495 16.14 -21.18 24.55
CA ASN A 495 15.93 -21.61 23.17
C ASN A 495 17.26 -21.73 22.41
N LYS A 496 17.37 -22.74 21.53
CA LYS A 496 18.56 -22.95 20.69
C LYS A 496 18.76 -21.79 19.70
N ASN A 497 17.67 -21.17 19.23
CA ASN A 497 17.74 -19.99 18.40
C ASN A 497 17.97 -18.76 19.28
N GLN A 498 19.09 -18.08 19.06
CA GLN A 498 19.52 -16.93 19.85
C GLN A 498 18.56 -15.74 19.73
N ASP A 499 17.92 -15.55 18.56
CA ASP A 499 16.97 -14.45 18.35
C ASP A 499 15.69 -14.67 19.16
N VAL A 500 15.20 -15.92 19.26
CA VAL A 500 14.06 -16.27 20.12
C VAL A 500 14.38 -16.03 21.58
N ALA A 501 15.58 -16.45 22.04
CA ALA A 501 16.01 -16.24 23.41
C ALA A 501 16.19 -14.74 23.73
N THR A 502 16.73 -13.98 22.80
CA THR A 502 16.85 -12.52 22.93
C THR A 502 15.50 -11.86 23.03
N GLU A 503 14.56 -12.24 22.16
CA GLU A 503 13.22 -11.66 22.16
C GLU A 503 12.43 -12.03 23.43
N ALA A 504 12.66 -13.23 23.98
CA ALA A 504 12.12 -13.61 25.29
C ALA A 504 12.69 -12.75 26.43
N ALA A 505 13.99 -12.41 26.39
CA ALA A 505 14.59 -11.50 27.36
C ALA A 505 14.01 -10.09 27.26
N ILE A 506 13.81 -9.56 26.03
CA ILE A 506 13.18 -8.26 25.79
C ILE A 506 11.75 -8.27 26.36
N SER A 507 10.98 -9.28 26.01
CA SER A 507 9.57 -9.37 26.44
C SER A 507 9.43 -9.49 27.96
N LEU A 508 10.26 -10.31 28.61
CA LEU A 508 10.32 -10.38 30.07
C LEU A 508 10.81 -9.06 30.69
N GLY A 509 11.67 -8.31 29.99
CA GLY A 509 12.05 -6.96 30.36
C GLY A 509 10.85 -6.02 30.47
N ASN A 510 9.86 -6.12 29.56
CA ASN A 510 8.62 -5.32 29.61
C ASN A 510 7.74 -5.67 30.83
N PHE A 511 7.83 -6.88 31.37
CA PHE A 511 7.18 -7.24 32.64
C PHE A 511 7.92 -6.67 33.85
N ALA A 512 9.25 -6.62 33.79
CA ALA A 512 10.11 -6.21 34.89
C ALA A 512 10.51 -4.73 34.86
N CYS A 513 10.18 -3.98 33.80
CA CYS A 513 10.57 -2.56 33.68
C CYS A 513 9.84 -1.67 34.70
N PRO A 514 10.45 -0.54 35.12
CA PRO A 514 9.87 0.38 36.10
C PRO A 514 8.51 0.98 35.69
N ASP A 515 8.23 1.04 34.39
CA ASP A 515 6.94 1.50 33.86
C ASP A 515 5.79 0.52 34.07
N ASN A 516 6.08 -0.69 34.49
CA ASN A 516 5.08 -1.69 34.84
C ASN A 516 4.81 -1.65 36.35
N PHE A 517 3.58 -1.35 36.75
CA PHE A 517 3.20 -1.27 38.18
C PHE A 517 3.47 -2.54 38.95
N LEU A 518 3.51 -3.68 38.28
CA LEU A 518 3.71 -5.02 38.87
C LEU A 518 5.14 -5.53 38.65
N CYS A 519 6.08 -4.64 38.34
CA CYS A 519 7.48 -5.02 38.04
C CYS A 519 8.10 -5.87 39.15
N THR A 520 7.84 -5.59 40.41
CA THR A 520 8.36 -6.36 41.56
C THR A 520 7.80 -7.78 41.60
N GLU A 521 6.49 -7.92 41.48
CA GLU A 521 5.81 -9.22 41.48
C GLU A 521 6.21 -10.06 40.26
N HIS A 522 6.24 -9.44 39.09
CA HIS A 522 6.68 -10.12 37.87
C HIS A 522 8.15 -10.53 37.94
N SER A 523 9.02 -9.70 38.50
CA SER A 523 10.43 -10.04 38.69
C SER A 523 10.61 -11.26 39.61
N ARG A 524 9.84 -11.34 40.70
CA ARG A 524 9.81 -12.51 41.59
C ARG A 524 9.35 -13.76 40.83
N THR A 525 8.25 -13.66 40.09
CA THR A 525 7.73 -14.74 39.26
C THR A 525 8.75 -15.23 38.22
N ILE A 526 9.47 -14.33 37.55
CA ILE A 526 10.56 -14.70 36.61
C ILE A 526 11.64 -15.51 37.31
N ILE A 527 12.03 -15.11 38.53
CA ILE A 527 13.03 -15.82 39.34
C ILE A 527 12.49 -17.18 39.81
N GLU A 528 11.25 -17.27 40.30
CA GLU A 528 10.58 -18.49 40.70
C GLU A 528 10.54 -19.55 39.58
N PHE A 529 10.35 -19.12 38.34
CA PHE A 529 10.45 -19.99 37.15
C PHE A 529 11.90 -20.30 36.72
N ASN A 530 12.88 -20.00 37.58
CA ASN A 530 14.30 -20.26 37.33
C ASN A 530 14.87 -19.51 36.10
N GLY A 531 14.47 -18.23 35.94
CA GLY A 531 14.91 -17.38 34.82
C GLY A 531 16.36 -16.92 34.91
N VAL A 532 16.98 -16.91 36.12
CA VAL A 532 18.33 -16.37 36.33
C VAL A 532 19.43 -17.20 35.62
N PRO A 533 19.48 -18.54 35.72
CA PRO A 533 20.56 -19.32 35.05
C PRO A 533 20.58 -19.18 33.53
N PRO A 534 19.44 -19.21 32.79
CA PRO A 534 19.47 -18.95 31.34
C PRO A 534 19.90 -17.51 31.02
N LEU A 535 19.52 -16.50 31.81
CA LEU A 535 19.98 -15.12 31.61
C LEU A 535 21.50 -15.01 31.74
N MET A 536 22.12 -15.68 32.72
CA MET A 536 23.59 -15.73 32.88
C MET A 536 24.30 -16.36 31.67
N ARG A 537 23.61 -17.26 30.95
CA ARG A 537 24.14 -17.82 29.68
C ARG A 537 24.02 -16.80 28.53
N LEU A 538 22.93 -16.02 28.47
CA LEU A 538 22.73 -15.00 27.43
C LEU A 538 23.80 -13.90 27.49
N LEU A 539 24.37 -13.61 28.68
CA LEU A 539 25.49 -12.67 28.82
C LEU A 539 26.77 -13.08 28.06
N ARG A 540 26.85 -14.33 27.59
CA ARG A 540 27.95 -14.84 26.76
C ARG A 540 27.60 -14.93 25.28
N GLY A 541 26.42 -14.47 24.91
CA GLY A 541 25.91 -14.46 23.53
C GLY A 541 26.45 -13.29 22.70
N GLY A 542 25.86 -13.07 21.53
CA GLY A 542 26.14 -11.90 20.70
C GLY A 542 25.74 -10.59 21.38
N GLU A 543 26.25 -9.46 20.89
CA GLU A 543 26.09 -8.12 21.48
C GLU A 543 24.64 -7.80 21.85
N ARG A 544 23.70 -7.95 20.91
CA ARG A 544 22.26 -7.71 21.16
C ARG A 544 21.70 -8.61 22.27
N THR A 545 22.08 -9.89 22.29
CA THR A 545 21.62 -10.86 23.29
C THR A 545 22.16 -10.53 24.67
N GLN A 546 23.45 -10.21 24.74
CA GLN A 546 24.14 -9.79 25.96
C GLN A 546 23.49 -8.53 26.54
N LEU A 547 23.23 -7.52 25.69
CA LEU A 547 22.59 -6.26 26.08
C LEU A 547 21.23 -6.50 26.76
N HIS A 548 20.32 -7.22 26.09
CA HIS A 548 18.97 -7.44 26.61
C HIS A 548 18.94 -8.42 27.81
N GLY A 549 19.84 -9.39 27.83
CA GLY A 549 20.06 -10.24 28.99
C GLY A 549 20.50 -9.43 30.21
N LEU A 550 21.43 -8.50 30.01
CA LEU A 550 21.93 -7.60 31.06
C LEU A 550 20.82 -6.66 31.58
N ILE A 551 20.05 -6.03 30.70
CA ILE A 551 18.93 -5.16 31.08
C ILE A 551 17.93 -5.91 31.96
N LEU A 552 17.50 -7.10 31.54
CA LEU A 552 16.56 -7.89 32.33
C LEU A 552 17.17 -8.28 33.67
N LEU A 553 18.44 -8.68 33.70
CA LEU A 553 19.13 -9.05 34.94
C LEU A 553 19.23 -7.86 35.91
N CYS A 554 19.47 -6.65 35.40
CA CYS A 554 19.45 -5.42 36.21
C CYS A 554 18.06 -5.18 36.83
N TYR A 555 16.98 -5.33 36.04
CA TYR A 555 15.61 -5.19 36.58
C TYR A 555 15.33 -6.20 37.68
N LEU A 556 15.71 -7.47 37.51
CA LEU A 556 15.54 -8.50 38.54
C LEU A 556 16.33 -8.15 39.81
N ALA A 557 17.57 -7.67 39.68
CA ALA A 557 18.40 -7.25 40.80
C ALA A 557 17.81 -6.03 41.55
N ILE A 558 17.26 -5.06 40.83
CA ILE A 558 16.63 -3.88 41.43
C ILE A 558 15.34 -4.24 42.17
N HIS A 559 14.48 -5.05 41.58
CA HIS A 559 13.14 -5.33 42.10
C HIS A 559 13.03 -6.54 43.04
N ALA A 560 13.96 -7.48 42.97
CA ALA A 560 13.99 -8.70 43.74
C ALA A 560 15.39 -9.09 44.23
N GLY A 561 16.23 -8.11 44.56
CA GLY A 561 17.64 -8.28 44.92
C GLY A 561 17.90 -9.16 46.14
N ASN A 562 16.86 -9.39 47.00
CA ASN A 562 16.90 -10.28 48.16
C ASN A 562 16.73 -11.78 47.81
N SER A 563 16.73 -12.14 46.52
CA SER A 563 16.53 -13.49 46.07
C SER A 563 17.82 -14.32 46.19
N GLU A 564 17.78 -15.43 46.91
CA GLU A 564 18.87 -16.41 47.00
C GLU A 564 19.31 -16.94 45.61
N ALA A 565 18.40 -16.95 44.62
CA ALA A 565 18.73 -17.38 43.26
C ALA A 565 19.70 -16.43 42.56
N LEU A 566 19.61 -15.12 42.83
CA LEU A 566 20.58 -14.13 42.29
C LEU A 566 21.96 -14.29 42.93
N GLU A 567 22.01 -14.57 44.24
CA GLU A 567 23.23 -14.83 44.98
C GLU A 567 23.91 -16.11 44.51
N LYS A 568 23.17 -17.23 44.45
CA LYS A 568 23.67 -18.53 43.96
C LYS A 568 24.23 -18.47 42.52
N ALA A 569 23.60 -17.63 41.67
CA ALA A 569 24.06 -17.41 40.30
C ALA A 569 25.25 -16.44 40.20
N ARG A 570 25.72 -15.85 41.30
CA ARG A 570 26.77 -14.82 41.34
C ARG A 570 26.49 -13.61 40.44
N VAL A 571 25.24 -13.13 40.46
CA VAL A 571 24.80 -12.02 39.63
C VAL A 571 25.59 -10.75 39.93
N LEU A 572 25.92 -10.48 41.19
CA LEU A 572 26.72 -9.32 41.57
C LEU A 572 28.07 -9.29 40.84
N SER A 573 28.83 -10.38 40.85
CA SER A 573 30.12 -10.47 40.16
C SER A 573 29.98 -10.32 38.62
N ALA A 574 28.88 -10.81 38.07
CA ALA A 574 28.60 -10.64 36.64
C ALA A 574 28.30 -9.18 36.27
N LEU A 575 27.54 -8.47 37.10
CA LEU A 575 27.24 -7.04 36.89
C LEU A 575 28.47 -6.15 37.08
N GLU A 576 29.34 -6.43 38.07
CA GLU A 576 30.61 -5.73 38.28
C GLU A 576 31.60 -5.96 37.11
N GLY A 577 31.58 -7.16 36.52
CA GLY A 577 32.34 -7.48 35.31
C GLY A 577 31.80 -6.74 34.07
N ALA A 578 30.45 -6.65 33.94
CA ALA A 578 29.79 -5.95 32.86
C ALA A 578 29.95 -4.42 32.95
N ASP A 579 30.00 -3.84 34.17
CA ASP A 579 30.16 -2.38 34.35
C ASP A 579 31.40 -1.85 33.65
N ARG A 580 32.48 -2.60 33.62
CA ARG A 580 33.74 -2.23 32.96
C ARG A 580 33.62 -2.18 31.43
N THR A 581 32.83 -3.04 30.83
CA THR A 581 32.63 -3.14 29.38
C THR A 581 31.50 -2.27 28.87
N VAL A 582 30.38 -2.22 29.61
CA VAL A 582 29.17 -1.45 29.27
C VAL A 582 29.42 0.07 29.38
N ALA A 583 30.28 0.50 30.32
CA ALA A 583 30.62 1.92 30.45
C ALA A 583 31.22 2.55 29.17
N THR A 584 31.83 1.74 28.31
CA THR A 584 32.42 2.18 27.04
C THR A 584 31.49 2.05 25.84
N GLN A 585 30.59 1.09 25.84
CA GLN A 585 29.73 0.78 24.69
C GLN A 585 28.30 1.36 24.81
N HIS A 586 27.75 1.38 26.04
CA HIS A 586 26.37 1.80 26.32
C HIS A 586 26.30 2.66 27.58
N PRO A 587 26.66 3.97 27.47
CA PRO A 587 26.68 4.87 28.64
C PRO A 587 25.34 5.00 29.35
N GLU A 588 24.21 4.84 28.60
CA GLU A 588 22.84 4.87 29.12
C GLU A 588 22.52 3.74 30.10
N LEU A 589 23.23 2.61 30.01
CA LEU A 589 23.03 1.47 30.92
C LEU A 589 23.87 1.57 32.18
N LYS A 590 24.88 2.40 32.22
CA LYS A 590 25.80 2.52 33.34
C LYS A 590 25.07 2.80 34.65
N GLU A 591 24.13 3.76 34.63
CA GLU A 591 23.33 4.11 35.81
C GLU A 591 22.48 2.92 36.28
N MET A 592 21.87 2.18 35.34
CA MET A 592 21.05 1.01 35.66
C MET A 592 21.89 -0.10 36.29
N VAL A 593 23.08 -0.38 35.76
CA VAL A 593 23.99 -1.40 36.28
C VAL A 593 24.48 -1.01 37.68
N MET A 594 24.90 0.24 37.88
CA MET A 594 25.30 0.74 39.22
C MET A 594 24.18 0.63 40.23
N LYS A 595 22.95 0.98 39.84
CA LYS A 595 21.76 0.85 40.68
C LYS A 595 21.47 -0.60 41.05
N ALA A 596 21.60 -1.52 40.10
CA ALA A 596 21.47 -2.96 40.34
C ALA A 596 22.52 -3.50 41.31
N ILE A 597 23.80 -3.12 41.13
CA ILE A 597 24.91 -3.47 42.03
C ILE A 597 24.63 -2.94 43.45
N TYR A 598 24.20 -1.67 43.56
CA TYR A 598 23.87 -1.07 44.85
C TYR A 598 22.76 -1.86 45.58
N HIS A 599 21.67 -2.22 44.90
CA HIS A 599 20.60 -3.00 45.49
C HIS A 599 21.07 -4.40 45.95
N LEU A 600 21.87 -5.09 45.17
CA LEU A 600 22.40 -6.40 45.59
C LEU A 600 23.32 -6.28 46.82
N ASN A 601 24.16 -5.25 46.88
CA ASN A 601 25.04 -5.01 48.03
C ASN A 601 24.25 -4.69 49.33
N LEU A 602 23.13 -3.96 49.24
CA LEU A 602 22.26 -3.71 50.39
C LEU A 602 21.72 -5.01 51.03
N TYR A 603 21.41 -6.00 50.20
CA TYR A 603 20.94 -7.28 50.69
C TYR A 603 22.06 -8.17 51.27
N HIS A 604 23.23 -8.16 50.68
CA HIS A 604 24.41 -8.85 51.21
C HIS A 604 24.87 -8.28 52.55
N ALA A 605 24.69 -7.00 52.80
CA ALA A 605 25.03 -6.35 54.07
C ALA A 605 23.99 -6.56 55.18
N GLY A 606 22.92 -7.33 54.95
CA GLY A 606 21.85 -7.58 55.95
C GLY A 606 20.97 -6.36 56.23
N VAL A 607 21.09 -5.29 55.51
CA VAL A 607 20.29 -4.08 55.66
C VAL A 607 18.97 -4.24 54.90
N ASN A 608 17.88 -4.43 55.64
CA ASN A 608 16.55 -4.58 55.10
C ASN A 608 16.00 -3.18 54.73
N PRO A 609 15.89 -2.77 53.46
CA PRO A 609 15.52 -1.41 53.07
C PRO A 609 14.08 -1.02 53.45
N HIS A 610 13.22 -1.98 53.77
CA HIS A 610 11.85 -1.72 54.18
C HIS A 610 11.69 -1.25 55.64
N ARG A 611 12.76 -1.21 56.47
CA ARG A 611 12.69 -0.73 57.85
C ARG A 611 12.97 0.76 58.04
N GLN A 612 13.46 1.48 57.01
CA GLN A 612 13.81 2.89 57.14
C GLN A 612 12.67 3.88 56.78
N SER A 613 11.50 3.43 56.32
CA SER A 613 10.38 4.33 55.99
C SER A 613 9.37 4.57 57.09
N TYR A 614 9.60 4.08 58.34
CA TYR A 614 8.71 4.32 59.51
C TYR A 614 9.43 4.99 60.66
N ALA A 615 10.54 5.66 60.44
CA ALA A 615 11.21 6.45 61.49
C ALA A 615 11.64 7.80 60.96
N SER A 616 10.67 8.67 60.69
CA SER A 616 10.78 10.15 60.70
C SER A 616 9.38 10.73 60.60
#